data_e37b8f93f536406f4a928f3b540b30f8
#
_entry.id   e37b8f93f536406f4a928f3b540b30f8
#
_cell.length_a   1.000
_cell.length_b   1.000
_cell.length_c   1.000
_cell.angle_alpha   90.00
_cell.angle_beta   90.00
_cell.angle_gamma   90.00
#
_symmetry.space_group_name_H-M   'P 1'
#
loop_
_entity.id
_entity.type
_entity.pdbx_description
1 polymer ?
#
loop_
_entity_poly.entity_id
_entity_poly.type
_entity_poly.pdbx_seq_one_letter_code
_entity_poly.pdbx_strand_id
1 'polypeptide(L)'
;DFILMNDVTPEDFITEDGKLLCYSTKTSRLWTYITRCLKKRINGRKQVTFKGVMLNAARLVSNSWYFLEIGHTPRILSRKFFEEYYSKNADLLKRNISHRFRHAEQFTPPVLQYMSLHKEGKCELRPITGNLFFLQPKNKSHYVDRKLARLERMPSCKFGCFNSLNLANDEDQNKIIAWIKTRIGIK
;
A
#
# COMPACT_ATOMS: atom_id res chain seq x y z
N ASP A 1 -11.38 1.55 4.25
CA ASP A 1 -11.35 1.30 2.81
C ASP A 1 -11.09 -0.17 2.44
N PHE A 2 -11.03 -1.10 3.43
CA PHE A 2 -10.84 -2.53 3.18
C PHE A 2 -12.05 -3.32 3.61
N ILE A 3 -12.36 -4.36 2.84
CA ILE A 3 -13.24 -5.43 3.27
C ILE A 3 -12.48 -6.76 3.24
N LEU A 4 -12.80 -7.63 4.18
CA LEU A 4 -12.38 -9.02 4.17
C LEU A 4 -13.37 -9.80 3.31
N MET A 5 -12.87 -10.43 2.27
CA MET A 5 -13.71 -11.14 1.29
C MET A 5 -13.71 -12.65 1.49
N ASN A 6 -12.73 -13.16 2.22
CA ASN A 6 -12.58 -14.54 2.64
C ASN A 6 -11.96 -14.59 4.02
N ASP A 7 -11.93 -15.76 4.64
CA ASP A 7 -11.31 -15.98 5.93
C ASP A 7 -9.84 -15.60 5.92
N VAL A 8 -9.46 -14.84 6.93
CA VAL A 8 -8.11 -14.34 7.14
C VAL A 8 -7.55 -14.99 8.40
N THR A 9 -6.38 -15.58 8.27
CA THR A 9 -5.71 -16.28 9.35
C THR A 9 -4.34 -15.68 9.62
N PRO A 10 -3.66 -15.98 10.74
CA PRO A 10 -2.31 -15.50 11.01
C PRO A 10 -1.30 -15.83 9.90
N GLU A 11 -1.48 -16.96 9.21
CA GLU A 11 -0.62 -17.44 8.13
C GLU A 11 -0.66 -16.53 6.89
N ASP A 12 -1.67 -15.67 6.77
CA ASP A 12 -1.72 -14.64 5.74
C ASP A 12 -0.72 -13.51 5.99
N PHE A 13 -0.14 -13.45 7.17
CA PHE A 13 0.70 -12.36 7.62
C PHE A 13 2.06 -12.80 8.14
N ILE A 14 2.16 -14.03 8.66
CA ILE A 14 3.36 -14.57 9.30
C ILE A 14 3.59 -15.98 8.77
N THR A 15 4.81 -16.29 8.39
CA THR A 15 5.21 -17.63 8.00
C THR A 15 5.32 -18.56 9.22
N GLU A 16 5.37 -19.87 9.01
CA GLU A 16 5.53 -20.87 10.07
C GLU A 16 6.81 -20.66 10.89
N ASP A 17 7.89 -20.17 10.28
CA ASP A 17 9.16 -19.80 10.93
C ASP A 17 9.14 -18.38 11.54
N GLY A 18 7.98 -17.75 11.66
CA GLY A 18 7.77 -16.47 12.35
C GLY A 18 8.21 -15.22 11.57
N LYS A 19 8.55 -15.33 10.30
CA LYS A 19 8.85 -14.16 9.46
C LYS A 19 7.58 -13.42 9.03
N LEU A 20 7.65 -12.11 8.97
CA LEU A 20 6.54 -11.31 8.46
C LEU A 20 6.39 -11.45 6.94
N LEU A 21 5.16 -11.63 6.47
CA LEU A 21 4.82 -11.56 5.05
C LEU A 21 4.65 -10.09 4.64
N CYS A 22 5.57 -9.63 3.81
CA CYS A 22 5.60 -8.24 3.35
C CYS A 22 5.05 -8.13 1.92
N TYR A 23 3.76 -7.83 1.78
CA TYR A 23 3.13 -7.63 0.47
C TYR A 23 3.64 -6.35 -0.19
N SER A 24 4.56 -6.53 -1.13
CA SER A 24 5.26 -5.41 -1.76
C SER A 24 5.84 -5.78 -3.12
N THR A 25 6.23 -4.76 -3.88
CA THR A 25 6.93 -4.92 -5.17
C THR A 25 8.25 -4.17 -5.13
N LYS A 26 9.33 -4.79 -5.60
CA LYS A 26 10.62 -4.09 -5.78
C LYS A 26 10.50 -3.10 -6.94
N THR A 27 10.61 -1.82 -6.64
CA THR A 27 10.49 -0.74 -7.61
C THR A 27 11.81 0.04 -7.71
N SER A 28 12.28 0.27 -8.93
CA SER A 28 13.53 1.00 -9.18
C SER A 28 13.47 2.43 -8.66
N ARG A 29 14.49 2.84 -7.90
CA ARG A 29 14.64 4.23 -7.43
C ARG A 29 14.93 5.18 -8.58
N LEU A 30 15.81 4.79 -9.50
CA LEU A 30 16.19 5.61 -10.64
C LEU A 30 14.99 5.90 -11.53
N TRP A 31 14.24 4.85 -11.89
CA TRP A 31 13.03 5.02 -12.70
C TRP A 31 11.97 5.89 -12.01
N THR A 32 11.80 5.71 -10.71
CA THR A 32 10.87 6.54 -9.93
C THR A 32 11.33 7.99 -9.88
N TYR A 33 12.63 8.24 -9.75
CA TYR A 33 13.20 9.60 -9.80
C TYR A 33 12.97 10.25 -11.17
N ILE A 34 13.31 9.57 -12.25
CA ILE A 34 13.12 10.05 -13.62
C ILE A 34 11.67 10.42 -13.89
N THR A 35 10.73 9.50 -13.59
CA THR A 35 9.29 9.73 -13.82
C THR A 35 8.75 10.88 -12.99
N ARG A 36 9.26 11.10 -11.77
CA ARG A 36 8.89 12.26 -10.93
C ARG A 36 9.43 13.57 -11.50
N CYS A 37 10.66 13.58 -11.99
CA CYS A 37 11.26 14.76 -12.62
C CYS A 37 10.48 15.16 -13.89
N LEU A 38 10.13 14.19 -14.73
CA LEU A 38 9.32 14.42 -15.93
C LEU A 38 7.94 14.98 -15.58
N LYS A 39 7.24 14.37 -14.62
CA LYS A 39 5.92 14.86 -14.15
C LYS A 39 5.99 16.26 -13.57
N LYS A 40 7.05 16.58 -12.82
CA LYS A 40 7.28 17.94 -12.28
C LYS A 40 7.44 18.95 -13.41
N ARG A 41 8.20 18.58 -14.45
CA ARG A 41 8.43 19.46 -15.62
C ARG A 41 7.13 19.73 -16.39
N ILE A 42 6.25 18.72 -16.51
CA ILE A 42 4.97 18.84 -17.24
C ILE A 42 3.93 19.61 -16.41
N ASN A 43 3.80 19.34 -15.12
CA ASN A 43 2.71 19.84 -14.27
C ASN A 43 3.08 21.02 -13.37
N GLY A 44 4.33 21.50 -13.40
CA GLY A 44 4.79 22.69 -12.68
C GLY A 44 4.76 22.64 -11.15
N ARG A 45 4.12 21.64 -10.51
CA ARG A 45 3.92 21.55 -9.06
C ARG A 45 4.77 20.48 -8.41
N LYS A 46 5.38 20.84 -7.24
CA LYS A 46 5.96 19.86 -6.31
C LYS A 46 4.84 19.08 -5.62
N GLN A 47 4.32 18.06 -6.24
CA GLN A 47 3.36 17.18 -5.54
C GLN A 47 4.11 16.23 -4.61
N VAL A 48 3.71 16.24 -3.34
CA VAL A 48 4.12 15.21 -2.38
C VAL A 48 3.36 13.93 -2.72
N THR A 49 4.04 12.97 -3.32
CA THR A 49 3.45 11.72 -3.74
C THR A 49 3.67 10.63 -2.70
N PHE A 50 2.77 9.65 -2.64
CA PHE A 50 2.93 8.48 -1.78
C PHE A 50 4.23 7.71 -2.11
N LYS A 51 4.58 7.59 -3.39
CA LYS A 51 5.88 7.01 -3.80
C LYS A 51 7.09 7.80 -3.28
N GLY A 52 6.94 9.12 -3.12
CA GLY A 52 8.01 9.96 -2.55
C GLY A 52 8.31 9.62 -1.10
N VAL A 53 7.28 9.49 -0.26
CA VAL A 53 7.48 9.14 1.16
C VAL A 53 7.92 7.68 1.35
N MET A 54 7.53 6.77 0.44
CA MET A 54 8.10 5.41 0.40
C MET A 54 9.59 5.42 0.07
N LEU A 55 9.99 6.22 -0.92
CA LEU A 55 11.38 6.37 -1.29
C LEU A 55 12.24 6.96 -0.15
N ASN A 56 11.68 7.92 0.60
CA ASN A 56 12.35 8.47 1.78
C ASN A 56 12.55 7.38 2.85
N ALA A 57 11.53 6.56 3.14
CA ALA A 57 11.67 5.43 4.07
C ALA A 57 12.79 4.48 3.65
N ALA A 58 12.87 4.13 2.37
CA ALA A 58 13.89 3.24 1.86
C ALA A 58 15.32 3.83 1.98
N ARG A 59 15.47 5.16 1.78
CA ARG A 59 16.77 5.85 1.94
C ARG A 59 17.30 5.81 3.37
N LEU A 60 16.44 5.74 4.36
CA LEU A 60 16.85 5.62 5.76
C LEU A 60 17.46 4.26 6.08
N VAL A 61 17.15 3.23 5.31
CA VAL A 61 17.56 1.85 5.59
C VAL A 61 18.78 1.43 4.77
N SER A 62 18.81 1.79 3.48
CA SER A 62 19.85 1.33 2.58
C SER A 62 20.02 2.21 1.35
N ASN A 63 21.18 2.08 0.70
CA ASN A 63 21.45 2.68 -0.61
C ASN A 63 21.12 1.73 -1.79
N SER A 64 20.26 0.74 -1.58
CA SER A 64 19.86 -0.19 -2.63
C SER A 64 19.29 0.54 -3.85
N TRP A 65 19.40 -0.05 -5.04
CA TRP A 65 18.86 0.49 -6.29
C TRP A 65 17.32 0.48 -6.36
N TYR A 66 16.66 -0.19 -5.44
CA TYR A 66 15.20 -0.33 -5.35
C TYR A 66 14.66 0.11 -3.99
N PHE A 67 13.35 0.25 -3.91
CA PHE A 67 12.57 0.31 -2.68
C PHE A 67 11.39 -0.65 -2.76
N LEU A 68 10.83 -1.01 -1.61
CA LEU A 68 9.63 -1.83 -1.54
C LEU A 68 8.40 -0.91 -1.67
N GLU A 69 7.76 -0.96 -2.84
CA GLU A 69 6.49 -0.29 -3.08
C GLU A 69 5.37 -1.13 -2.46
N ILE A 70 4.63 -0.54 -1.54
CA ILE A 70 3.47 -1.16 -0.90
C ILE A 70 2.19 -0.71 -1.60
N GLY A 71 1.25 -1.65 -1.76
CA GLY A 71 -0.08 -1.36 -2.28
C GLY A 71 -1.07 -0.97 -1.18
N HIS A 72 -2.34 -1.00 -1.53
CA HIS A 72 -3.46 -0.86 -0.61
C HIS A 72 -3.82 -2.24 -0.03
N THR A 73 -2.90 -2.82 0.74
CA THR A 73 -3.09 -4.11 1.46
C THR A 73 -3.08 -3.85 2.95
N PRO A 74 -3.78 -4.66 3.76
CA PRO A 74 -3.53 -4.73 5.20
C PRO A 74 -2.04 -5.00 5.45
N ARG A 75 -1.51 -4.44 6.53
CA ARG A 75 -0.08 -4.51 6.85
C ARG A 75 0.11 -4.85 8.31
N ILE A 76 1.00 -5.76 8.56
CA ILE A 76 1.48 -6.00 9.91
C ILE A 76 2.52 -4.94 10.27
N LEU A 77 2.30 -4.29 11.41
CA LEU A 77 3.26 -3.40 12.03
C LEU A 77 3.74 -4.05 13.34
N SER A 78 5.04 -4.26 13.44
CA SER A 78 5.65 -4.78 14.66
C SER A 78 5.88 -3.65 15.64
N ARG A 79 5.15 -3.65 16.76
CA ARG A 79 5.36 -2.71 17.86
C ARG A 79 6.82 -2.74 18.33
N LYS A 80 7.37 -3.93 18.57
CA LYS A 80 8.75 -4.12 19.01
C LYS A 80 9.74 -3.47 18.04
N PHE A 81 9.56 -3.66 16.72
CA PHE A 81 10.41 -3.02 15.72
C PHE A 81 10.42 -1.49 15.87
N PHE A 82 9.27 -0.88 16.00
CA PHE A 82 9.18 0.58 16.09
C PHE A 82 9.68 1.13 17.42
N GLU A 83 9.45 0.45 18.53
CA GLU A 83 10.00 0.83 19.84
C GLU A 83 11.53 0.79 19.80
N GLU A 84 12.14 -0.27 19.28
CA GLU A 84 13.60 -0.42 19.15
C GLU A 84 14.19 0.59 18.15
N TYR A 85 13.50 0.82 17.01
CA TYR A 85 13.99 1.73 15.99
C TYR A 85 13.96 3.18 16.47
N TYR A 86 12.85 3.63 17.05
CA TYR A 86 12.68 5.01 17.47
C TYR A 86 13.35 5.33 18.80
N SER A 87 13.64 4.35 19.66
CA SER A 87 14.52 4.60 20.82
C SER A 87 15.90 5.11 20.41
N LYS A 88 16.40 4.64 19.26
CA LYS A 88 17.68 5.05 18.67
C LYS A 88 17.58 6.25 17.72
N ASN A 89 16.38 6.59 17.28
CA ASN A 89 16.14 7.58 16.23
C ASN A 89 14.97 8.52 16.59
N ALA A 90 14.92 9.01 17.83
CA ALA A 90 13.82 9.83 18.34
C ALA A 90 13.57 11.11 17.52
N ASP A 91 14.63 11.78 17.05
CA ASP A 91 14.51 12.99 16.25
C ASP A 91 13.93 12.73 14.86
N LEU A 92 14.16 11.53 14.32
CA LEU A 92 13.55 11.11 13.06
C LEU A 92 12.04 10.97 13.21
N LEU A 93 11.56 10.37 14.31
CA LEU A 93 10.15 10.29 14.63
C LEU A 93 9.54 11.70 14.80
N LYS A 94 10.16 12.55 15.62
CA LYS A 94 9.69 13.93 15.82
C LYS A 94 9.52 14.68 14.51
N ARG A 95 10.52 14.63 13.63
CA ARG A 95 10.44 15.26 12.29
C ARG A 95 9.32 14.67 11.45
N ASN A 96 9.14 13.35 11.47
CA ASN A 96 8.12 12.71 10.65
C ASN A 96 6.69 13.11 11.07
N ILE A 97 6.43 13.32 12.36
CA ILE A 97 5.11 13.67 12.90
C ILE A 97 4.88 15.17 13.08
N SER A 98 5.90 16.02 12.88
CA SER A 98 5.79 17.48 13.06
C SER A 98 4.92 18.17 12.00
N HIS A 99 4.65 17.51 10.89
CA HIS A 99 3.88 18.07 9.79
C HIS A 99 2.39 17.75 9.94
N ARG A 100 1.53 18.77 9.95
CA ARG A 100 0.07 18.62 10.02
C ARG A 100 -0.51 17.87 8.82
N PHE A 101 0.07 18.06 7.64
CA PHE A 101 -0.34 17.41 6.39
C PHE A 101 0.83 16.66 5.78
N ARG A 102 0.57 15.85 4.77
CA ARG A 102 1.62 15.13 4.05
C ARG A 102 2.68 16.08 3.50
N HIS A 103 3.93 15.85 3.90
CA HIS A 103 5.08 16.69 3.53
C HIS A 103 6.16 15.89 2.80
N ALA A 104 6.98 16.57 2.00
CA ALA A 104 8.00 15.93 1.16
C ALA A 104 9.13 15.26 1.98
N GLU A 105 9.36 15.70 3.19
CA GLU A 105 10.39 15.16 4.11
C GLU A 105 9.92 13.97 4.92
N GLN A 106 8.60 13.72 4.94
CA GLN A 106 8.06 12.57 5.64
C GLN A 106 8.44 11.26 4.96
N PHE A 107 8.43 10.20 5.73
CA PHE A 107 8.55 8.83 5.27
C PHE A 107 7.36 7.98 5.77
N THR A 108 7.13 6.85 5.13
CA THR A 108 6.06 5.92 5.54
C THR A 108 6.62 4.81 6.42
N PRO A 109 6.16 4.70 7.69
CA PRO A 109 6.65 3.70 8.64
C PRO A 109 6.56 2.24 8.13
N PRO A 110 5.48 1.79 7.48
CA PRO A 110 5.43 0.43 6.94
C PRO A 110 6.57 0.09 5.99
N VAL A 111 6.97 1.01 5.11
CA VAL A 111 8.10 0.77 4.19
C VAL A 111 9.42 0.78 4.93
N LEU A 112 9.57 1.63 5.95
CA LEU A 112 10.74 1.61 6.83
C LEU A 112 10.92 0.21 7.45
N GLN A 113 9.86 -0.32 8.06
CA GLN A 113 9.88 -1.66 8.64
C GLN A 113 10.19 -2.74 7.59
N TYR A 114 9.48 -2.74 6.46
CA TYR A 114 9.66 -3.75 5.41
C TYR A 114 11.07 -3.75 4.83
N MET A 115 11.62 -2.57 4.54
CA MET A 115 12.98 -2.44 4.05
C MET A 115 14.02 -2.92 5.07
N SER A 116 13.82 -2.60 6.37
CA SER A 116 14.72 -3.04 7.45
C SER A 116 14.69 -4.55 7.62
N LEU A 117 13.49 -5.13 7.76
CA LEU A 117 13.32 -6.57 7.93
C LEU A 117 13.80 -7.36 6.70
N HIS A 118 13.58 -6.83 5.49
CA HIS A 118 14.07 -7.45 4.26
C HIS A 118 15.60 -7.47 4.20
N LYS A 119 16.25 -6.37 4.59
CA LYS A 119 17.70 -6.28 4.67
C LYS A 119 18.29 -7.29 5.68
N GLU A 120 17.56 -7.55 6.76
CA GLU A 120 17.96 -8.48 7.82
C GLU A 120 17.54 -9.94 7.54
N GLY A 121 16.86 -10.23 6.44
CA GLY A 121 16.33 -11.57 6.13
C GLY A 121 15.17 -12.02 7.04
N LYS A 122 14.54 -11.09 7.76
CA LYS A 122 13.47 -11.34 8.75
C LYS A 122 12.06 -11.19 8.17
N CYS A 123 11.91 -11.03 6.88
CA CYS A 123 10.60 -11.05 6.22
C CYS A 123 10.66 -11.78 4.89
N GLU A 124 9.51 -12.25 4.45
CA GLU A 124 9.30 -12.81 3.14
C GLU A 124 8.51 -11.83 2.27
N LEU A 125 9.00 -11.57 1.06
CA LEU A 125 8.29 -10.69 0.13
C LEU A 125 7.23 -11.47 -0.63
N ARG A 126 6.00 -11.00 -0.59
CA ARG A 126 4.86 -11.53 -1.36
C ARG A 126 4.36 -10.50 -2.37
N PRO A 127 3.95 -10.93 -3.58
CA PRO A 127 3.39 -10.03 -4.56
C PRO A 127 2.05 -9.46 -4.08
N ILE A 128 1.83 -8.17 -4.30
CA ILE A 128 0.58 -7.47 -3.92
C ILE A 128 -0.65 -8.08 -4.61
N THR A 129 -0.47 -8.64 -5.80
CA THR A 129 -1.56 -9.04 -6.69
C THR A 129 -2.25 -10.36 -6.35
N GLY A 130 -1.68 -11.18 -5.45
CA GLY A 130 -2.24 -12.51 -5.13
C GLY A 130 -3.48 -12.44 -4.23
N ASN A 131 -3.46 -11.57 -3.22
CA ASN A 131 -4.46 -11.50 -2.17
C ASN A 131 -5.22 -10.19 -2.12
N LEU A 132 -4.95 -9.26 -3.05
CA LEU A 132 -5.58 -7.95 -3.08
C LEU A 132 -6.34 -7.71 -4.38
N PHE A 133 -7.59 -7.37 -4.24
CA PHE A 133 -8.34 -6.66 -5.26
C PHE A 133 -8.34 -5.16 -4.98
N PHE A 134 -7.99 -4.37 -5.98
CA PHE A 134 -8.01 -2.91 -5.87
C PHE A 134 -8.93 -2.32 -6.94
N LEU A 135 -9.92 -1.55 -6.49
CA LEU A 135 -10.80 -0.77 -7.34
C LEU A 135 -10.78 0.70 -6.91
N GLN A 136 -10.38 1.56 -7.83
CA GLN A 136 -10.57 3.00 -7.78
C GLN A 136 -11.33 3.39 -9.03
N PRO A 137 -12.52 3.98 -8.92
CA PRO A 137 -13.33 4.39 -10.07
C PRO A 137 -12.54 5.26 -11.04
N LYS A 138 -12.85 5.10 -12.32
CA LYS A 138 -12.27 5.90 -13.40
C LYS A 138 -13.39 6.27 -14.36
N ASN A 139 -13.32 7.45 -14.90
CA ASN A 139 -14.26 7.89 -15.94
C ASN A 139 -13.98 7.16 -17.27
N LYS A 140 -14.34 5.88 -17.31
CA LYS A 140 -14.22 4.99 -18.47
C LYS A 140 -15.43 4.04 -18.50
N SER A 141 -16.11 3.98 -19.64
CA SER A 141 -17.26 3.10 -19.86
C SER A 141 -16.94 1.65 -19.44
N HIS A 142 -17.87 1.03 -18.73
CA HIS A 142 -17.81 -0.35 -18.24
C HIS A 142 -16.55 -0.69 -17.42
N TYR A 143 -15.87 0.30 -16.85
CA TYR A 143 -14.65 0.04 -16.06
C TYR A 143 -14.97 -0.72 -14.78
N VAL A 144 -16.00 -0.29 -14.05
CA VAL A 144 -16.44 -0.91 -12.81
C VAL A 144 -16.95 -2.32 -13.08
N ASP A 145 -17.79 -2.52 -14.09
CA ASP A 145 -18.33 -3.83 -14.46
C ASP A 145 -17.20 -4.85 -14.74
N ARG A 146 -16.20 -4.44 -15.54
CA ARG A 146 -15.04 -5.30 -15.83
C ARG A 146 -14.20 -5.61 -14.59
N LYS A 147 -14.09 -4.66 -13.66
CA LYS A 147 -13.36 -4.85 -12.41
C LYS A 147 -14.08 -5.82 -11.49
N LEU A 148 -15.39 -5.67 -11.31
CA LEU A 148 -16.19 -6.58 -10.51
C LEU A 148 -16.22 -7.98 -11.11
N ALA A 149 -16.41 -8.12 -12.42
CA ALA A 149 -16.32 -9.40 -13.12
C ALA A 149 -14.94 -10.08 -13.00
N ARG A 150 -13.85 -9.28 -12.90
CA ARG A 150 -12.53 -9.83 -12.60
C ARG A 150 -12.47 -10.37 -11.18
N LEU A 151 -13.08 -9.66 -10.22
CA LEU A 151 -13.08 -10.06 -8.82
C LEU A 151 -13.80 -11.40 -8.60
N GLU A 152 -14.91 -11.63 -9.32
CA GLU A 152 -15.64 -12.92 -9.28
C GLU A 152 -14.74 -14.10 -9.73
N ARG A 153 -13.73 -13.84 -10.58
CA ARG A 153 -12.75 -14.85 -11.01
C ARG A 153 -11.57 -14.99 -10.05
N MET A 154 -11.60 -14.33 -8.91
CA MET A 154 -10.56 -14.38 -7.87
C MET A 154 -11.14 -14.94 -6.55
N PRO A 155 -11.62 -16.19 -6.53
CA PRO A 155 -12.34 -16.74 -5.36
C PRO A 155 -11.48 -16.79 -4.09
N SER A 156 -10.17 -16.88 -4.22
CA SER A 156 -9.22 -16.90 -3.09
C SER A 156 -8.76 -15.51 -2.64
N CYS A 157 -9.23 -14.44 -3.28
CA CYS A 157 -8.82 -13.07 -2.92
C CYS A 157 -9.37 -12.72 -1.53
N LYS A 158 -8.48 -12.39 -0.61
CA LYS A 158 -8.84 -12.14 0.80
C LYS A 158 -9.14 -10.69 1.11
N PHE A 159 -8.53 -9.76 0.39
CA PHE A 159 -8.63 -8.33 0.69
C PHE A 159 -9.19 -7.55 -0.50
N GLY A 160 -10.26 -6.80 -0.27
CA GLY A 160 -10.81 -5.84 -1.22
C GLY A 160 -10.56 -4.41 -0.75
N CYS A 161 -9.90 -3.60 -1.59
CA CYS A 161 -9.77 -2.17 -1.36
C CYS A 161 -10.59 -1.42 -2.41
N PHE A 162 -11.62 -0.72 -1.94
CA PHE A 162 -12.50 0.13 -2.75
C PHE A 162 -12.21 1.59 -2.41
N ASN A 163 -11.38 2.22 -3.21
CA ASN A 163 -10.84 3.55 -2.91
C ASN A 163 -11.55 4.64 -3.70
N SER A 164 -11.74 5.81 -3.06
CA SER A 164 -12.27 7.03 -3.71
C SER A 164 -13.60 6.82 -4.41
N LEU A 165 -14.55 6.14 -3.77
CA LEU A 165 -15.88 5.89 -4.33
C LEU A 165 -16.64 7.18 -4.66
N ASN A 166 -16.35 8.26 -3.94
CA ASN A 166 -16.88 9.60 -4.20
C ASN A 166 -16.49 10.17 -5.57
N LEU A 167 -15.55 9.56 -6.28
CA LEU A 167 -15.16 9.93 -7.65
C LEU A 167 -15.91 9.12 -8.71
N ALA A 168 -16.73 8.15 -8.31
CA ALA A 168 -17.59 7.40 -9.20
C ALA A 168 -18.85 8.24 -9.54
N ASN A 169 -19.43 8.03 -10.73
CA ASN A 169 -20.79 8.43 -10.97
C ASN A 169 -21.76 7.60 -10.11
N ASP A 170 -23.00 8.06 -9.96
CA ASP A 170 -23.99 7.44 -9.08
C ASP A 170 -24.29 5.98 -9.47
N GLU A 171 -24.33 5.66 -10.75
CA GLU A 171 -24.54 4.30 -11.25
C GLU A 171 -23.42 3.35 -10.82
N ASP A 172 -22.18 3.71 -11.08
CA ASP A 172 -21.00 2.93 -10.70
C ASP A 172 -20.86 2.81 -9.18
N GLN A 173 -21.17 3.90 -8.45
CA GLN A 173 -21.16 3.89 -6.98
C GLN A 173 -22.20 2.91 -6.43
N ASN A 174 -23.42 2.96 -6.92
CA ASN A 174 -24.49 2.06 -6.51
C ASN A 174 -24.18 0.60 -6.83
N LYS A 175 -23.60 0.30 -8.00
CA LYS A 175 -23.13 -1.04 -8.37
C LYS A 175 -22.07 -1.57 -7.37
N ILE A 176 -21.08 -0.76 -7.03
CA ILE A 176 -20.03 -1.15 -6.08
C ILE A 176 -20.63 -1.39 -4.70
N ILE A 177 -21.49 -0.48 -4.22
CA ILE A 177 -22.14 -0.61 -2.91
C ILE A 177 -23.02 -1.86 -2.86
N ALA A 178 -23.82 -2.11 -3.88
CA ALA A 178 -24.67 -3.31 -3.97
C ALA A 178 -23.84 -4.59 -3.95
N TRP A 179 -22.75 -4.62 -4.71
CA TRP A 179 -21.82 -5.74 -4.73
C TRP A 179 -21.21 -5.99 -3.33
N ILE A 180 -20.73 -4.92 -2.66
CA ILE A 180 -20.18 -5.01 -1.30
C ILE A 180 -21.23 -5.57 -0.34
N LYS A 181 -22.43 -4.99 -0.31
CA LYS A 181 -23.51 -5.45 0.58
C LYS A 181 -23.82 -6.94 0.39
N THR A 182 -23.95 -7.38 -0.85
CA THR A 182 -24.19 -8.80 -1.17
C THR A 182 -23.05 -9.68 -0.65
N ARG A 183 -21.80 -9.24 -0.84
CA ARG A 183 -20.62 -10.04 -0.45
C ARG A 183 -20.46 -10.20 1.07
N ILE A 184 -20.79 -9.17 1.84
CA ILE A 184 -20.68 -9.18 3.31
C ILE A 184 -21.99 -9.55 4.02
N GLY A 185 -23.04 -9.94 3.27
CA GLY A 185 -24.30 -10.42 3.83
C GLY A 185 -25.18 -9.34 4.49
N ILE A 186 -24.98 -8.06 4.14
CA ILE A 186 -25.84 -6.95 4.58
C ILE A 186 -27.00 -6.80 3.59
N LYS A 187 -28.22 -6.91 4.10
CA LYS A 187 -29.44 -6.63 3.35
C LYS A 187 -29.73 -5.14 3.24
#